data_7c9a2bb1e43348a404882012675f488e
#
_entry.id   7c9a2bb1e43348a404882012675f488e
#
_cell.length_a   1.000
_cell.length_b   1.000
_cell.length_c   1.000
_cell.angle_alpha   90.00
_cell.angle_beta   90.00
_cell.angle_gamma   90.00
#
_symmetry.space_group_name_H-M   'P 1'
#
loop_
_entity.id
_entity.type
_entity.pdbx_description
1 polymer ?
#
loop_
_entity_poly.entity_id
_entity_poly.type
_entity_poly.pdbx_seq_one_letter_code
_entity_poly.pdbx_strand_id
1 'polypeptide(L)'
;MRKNAKYAAKQMQRWHEQGKTGVKGYCLKTCREAWKIPAKYPSAIVAWNNTPKKYKNKDWRCAPVGAVHYYRGGRYGHIVIQSELKNKVWGTDLPVINKIGLHHRRLPVNKWKYKYLGWASWLNGHELPLKDMPK
;
A
#
# COMPACT_ATOMS: atom_id res chain seq x y z
N MET A 1 12.49 -1.33 10.39
CA MET A 1 11.93 -0.70 9.17
C MET A 1 12.99 -0.61 8.07
N ARG A 2 12.59 -0.82 6.83
CA ARG A 2 13.50 -0.62 5.69
C ARG A 2 13.87 0.86 5.55
N LYS A 3 15.12 1.12 5.19
CA LYS A 3 15.63 2.50 5.03
C LYS A 3 15.51 3.02 3.60
N ASN A 4 15.10 2.17 2.65
CA ASN A 4 14.96 2.54 1.25
C ASN A 4 13.61 2.07 0.71
N ALA A 5 12.81 3.01 0.22
CA ALA A 5 11.47 2.75 -0.29
C ALA A 5 11.44 1.78 -1.48
N LYS A 6 12.48 1.81 -2.32
CA LYS A 6 12.57 0.87 -3.45
C LYS A 6 12.61 -0.58 -2.99
N TYR A 7 13.25 -0.85 -1.85
CA TYR A 7 13.31 -2.23 -1.35
C TYR A 7 11.96 -2.72 -0.86
N ALA A 8 11.12 -1.83 -0.32
CA ALA A 8 9.76 -2.21 0.05
C ALA A 8 8.94 -2.57 -1.20
N ALA A 9 9.00 -1.75 -2.25
CA ALA A 9 8.32 -2.02 -3.51
C ALA A 9 8.87 -3.30 -4.18
N LYS A 10 10.19 -3.48 -4.17
CA LYS A 10 10.82 -4.69 -4.73
C LYS A 10 10.47 -5.95 -3.94
N GLN A 11 10.23 -5.84 -2.64
CA GLN A 11 9.77 -6.98 -1.86
C GLN A 11 8.39 -7.45 -2.34
N MET A 12 7.49 -6.53 -2.63
CA MET A 12 6.20 -6.87 -3.21
C MET A 12 6.36 -7.56 -4.57
N GLN A 13 7.27 -7.06 -5.40
CA GLN A 13 7.58 -7.65 -6.70
C GLN A 13 8.11 -9.08 -6.55
N ARG A 14 9.05 -9.31 -5.63
CA ARG A 14 9.59 -10.66 -5.37
C ARG A 14 8.51 -11.62 -4.94
N TRP A 15 7.64 -11.22 -4.02
CA TRP A 15 6.52 -12.06 -3.58
C TRP A 15 5.57 -12.37 -4.72
N HIS A 16 5.31 -11.39 -5.60
CA HIS A 16 4.51 -11.60 -6.80
C HIS A 16 5.16 -12.65 -7.72
N GLU A 17 6.45 -12.50 -8.01
CA GLU A 17 7.19 -13.43 -8.88
C GLU A 17 7.27 -14.83 -8.28
N GLN A 18 7.34 -14.94 -6.97
CA GLN A 18 7.35 -16.21 -6.24
C GLN A 18 5.95 -16.86 -6.14
N GLY A 19 4.92 -16.16 -6.59
CA GLY A 19 3.54 -16.67 -6.48
C GLY A 19 3.03 -16.78 -5.06
N LYS A 20 3.49 -15.89 -4.16
CA LYS A 20 3.09 -15.91 -2.75
C LYS A 20 1.57 -15.88 -2.60
N THR A 21 1.05 -16.77 -1.74
CA THR A 21 -0.35 -16.84 -1.34
C THR A 21 -0.49 -16.60 0.16
N GLY A 22 -1.71 -16.78 0.68
CA GLY A 22 -1.98 -16.56 2.11
C GLY A 22 -2.08 -15.08 2.45
N VAL A 23 -2.37 -14.23 1.45
CA VAL A 23 -2.47 -12.77 1.63
C VAL A 23 -3.91 -12.26 1.55
N LYS A 24 -4.89 -13.13 1.28
CA LYS A 24 -6.29 -12.71 1.18
C LYS A 24 -6.74 -12.02 2.46
N GLY A 25 -7.20 -10.77 2.35
CA GLY A 25 -7.65 -9.98 3.49
C GLY A 25 -6.54 -9.43 4.37
N TYR A 26 -5.28 -9.63 4.02
CA TYR A 26 -4.12 -9.18 4.82
C TYR A 26 -3.35 -8.04 4.15
N CYS A 27 -4.08 -7.08 3.57
CA CYS A 27 -3.43 -5.98 2.85
C CYS A 27 -2.49 -5.15 3.76
N LEU A 28 -2.93 -4.82 4.97
CA LEU A 28 -2.10 -4.06 5.90
C LEU A 28 -0.88 -4.86 6.35
N LYS A 29 -1.08 -6.13 6.73
CA LYS A 29 0.02 -7.01 7.15
C LYS A 29 1.06 -7.14 6.04
N THR A 30 0.63 -7.33 4.80
CA THR A 30 1.52 -7.49 3.66
C THR A 30 2.34 -6.21 3.41
N CYS A 31 1.69 -5.05 3.43
CA CYS A 31 2.38 -3.78 3.22
C CYS A 31 3.38 -3.48 4.35
N ARG A 32 2.99 -3.70 5.62
CA ARG A 32 3.93 -3.45 6.71
C ARG A 32 5.10 -4.42 6.71
N GLU A 33 4.88 -5.68 6.33
CA GLU A 33 5.97 -6.66 6.22
C GLU A 33 6.93 -6.31 5.09
N ALA A 34 6.40 -5.79 3.96
CA ALA A 34 7.25 -5.28 2.87
C ALA A 34 8.18 -4.16 3.37
N TRP A 35 7.69 -3.31 4.26
CA TRP A 35 8.45 -2.25 4.90
C TRP A 35 9.25 -2.72 6.13
N LYS A 36 9.05 -3.96 6.60
CA LYS A 36 9.60 -4.49 7.85
C LYS A 36 9.19 -3.65 9.06
N ILE A 37 7.92 -3.33 9.13
CA ILE A 37 7.33 -2.56 10.23
C ILE A 37 6.46 -3.50 11.07
N PRO A 38 6.57 -3.44 12.42
CA PRO A 38 5.79 -4.28 13.31
C PRO A 38 4.28 -4.02 13.22
N ALA A 39 3.48 -5.00 13.62
CA ALA A 39 2.04 -4.87 13.72
C ALA A 39 1.67 -3.83 14.79
N LYS A 40 0.64 -3.02 14.49
CA LYS A 40 0.11 -2.03 15.44
C LYS A 40 -1.41 -1.89 15.32
N TYR A 41 -1.94 -1.78 14.11
CA TYR A 41 -3.36 -1.58 13.88
C TYR A 41 -3.99 -2.82 13.24
N PRO A 42 -5.29 -3.10 13.51
CA PRO A 42 -5.93 -4.33 13.02
C PRO A 42 -6.33 -4.29 11.55
N SER A 43 -6.43 -3.10 10.94
CA SER A 43 -6.92 -2.99 9.55
C SER A 43 -6.41 -1.72 8.88
N ALA A 44 -6.53 -1.68 7.55
CA ALA A 44 -6.12 -0.52 6.76
C ALA A 44 -6.87 0.74 7.16
N ILE A 45 -8.20 0.65 7.37
CA ILE A 45 -8.98 1.84 7.72
C ILE A 45 -8.60 2.38 9.11
N VAL A 46 -8.28 1.51 10.07
CA VAL A 46 -7.81 1.93 11.38
C VAL A 46 -6.43 2.59 11.27
N ALA A 47 -5.54 2.02 10.47
CA ALA A 47 -4.22 2.62 10.21
C ALA A 47 -4.35 4.02 9.59
N TRP A 48 -5.23 4.18 8.60
CA TRP A 48 -5.49 5.49 7.99
C TRP A 48 -6.00 6.50 9.02
N ASN A 49 -6.98 6.10 9.83
CA ASN A 49 -7.58 6.98 10.83
C ASN A 49 -6.58 7.41 11.91
N ASN A 50 -5.55 6.62 12.16
CA ASN A 50 -4.48 6.93 13.13
C ASN A 50 -3.27 7.60 12.50
N THR A 51 -3.24 7.77 11.18
CA THR A 51 -2.15 8.47 10.51
C THR A 51 -2.26 9.97 10.81
N PRO A 52 -1.17 10.60 11.33
CA PRO A 52 -1.20 12.05 11.55
C PRO A 52 -1.46 12.82 10.26
N LYS A 53 -2.26 13.86 10.37
CA LYS A 53 -2.70 14.67 9.22
C LYS A 53 -1.53 15.19 8.37
N LYS A 54 -0.42 15.56 9.01
CA LYS A 54 0.78 16.08 8.34
C LYS A 54 1.42 15.09 7.37
N TYR A 55 1.16 13.79 7.54
CA TYR A 55 1.69 12.75 6.66
C TYR A 55 0.72 12.31 5.57
N LYS A 56 -0.50 12.87 5.54
CA LYS A 56 -1.54 12.53 4.56
C LYS A 56 -1.54 13.48 3.38
N ASN A 57 -1.74 12.94 2.18
CA ASN A 57 -1.88 13.73 0.95
C ASN A 57 -2.95 13.09 0.08
N LYS A 58 -3.88 13.90 -0.44
CA LYS A 58 -4.97 13.40 -1.29
C LYS A 58 -4.59 13.31 -2.77
N ASP A 59 -3.48 13.91 -3.17
CA ASP A 59 -3.07 13.93 -4.58
C ASP A 59 -2.16 12.76 -4.89
N TRP A 60 -2.72 11.71 -5.48
CA TRP A 60 -2.00 10.50 -5.85
C TRP A 60 -0.80 10.78 -6.75
N ARG A 61 -0.83 11.88 -7.53
CA ARG A 61 0.25 12.22 -8.46
C ARG A 61 1.54 12.60 -7.76
N CYS A 62 1.45 12.96 -6.49
CA CYS A 62 2.61 13.35 -5.69
C CYS A 62 3.20 12.19 -4.89
N ALA A 63 2.65 10.97 -5.01
CA ALA A 63 3.07 9.83 -4.20
C ALA A 63 4.43 9.28 -4.66
N PRO A 64 5.46 9.34 -3.81
CA PRO A 64 6.76 8.72 -4.13
C PRO A 64 6.68 7.20 -4.09
N VAL A 65 7.69 6.54 -4.66
CA VAL A 65 7.83 5.08 -4.58
C VAL A 65 7.84 4.64 -3.12
N GLY A 66 7.05 3.63 -2.80
CA GLY A 66 6.93 3.09 -1.45
C GLY A 66 5.86 3.72 -0.59
N ALA A 67 5.29 4.88 -1.00
CA ALA A 67 4.17 5.49 -0.29
C ALA A 67 3.00 4.52 -0.19
N VAL A 68 2.25 4.60 0.89
CA VAL A 68 1.09 3.73 1.08
C VAL A 68 -0.17 4.49 0.71
N HIS A 69 -0.98 3.91 -0.20
CA HIS A 69 -2.27 4.46 -0.60
C HIS A 69 -3.39 3.74 0.13
N TYR A 70 -4.41 4.48 0.51
CA TYR A 70 -5.53 3.94 1.28
C TYR A 70 -6.85 4.11 0.53
N TYR A 71 -7.71 3.10 0.68
CA TYR A 71 -9.06 3.08 0.10
C TYR A 71 -10.06 2.72 1.19
N ARG A 72 -11.20 3.39 1.16
CA ARG A 72 -12.34 3.07 2.02
C ARG A 72 -13.28 2.13 1.28
N GLY A 73 -13.66 1.05 1.92
CA GLY A 73 -14.61 0.09 1.37
C GLY A 73 -14.56 -1.22 2.12
N GLY A 74 -15.63 -2.00 2.03
CA GLY A 74 -15.76 -3.19 2.82
C GLY A 74 -15.71 -2.86 4.31
N ARG A 75 -15.32 -3.85 5.11
CA ARG A 75 -15.25 -3.71 6.57
C ARG A 75 -13.93 -3.10 7.05
N TYR A 76 -12.83 -3.37 6.32
CA TYR A 76 -11.48 -3.10 6.81
C TYR A 76 -10.71 -2.07 5.98
N GLY A 77 -11.30 -1.60 4.87
CA GLY A 77 -10.58 -0.77 3.92
C GLY A 77 -9.51 -1.54 3.15
N HIS A 78 -8.63 -0.81 2.47
CA HIS A 78 -7.56 -1.41 1.67
C HIS A 78 -6.35 -0.51 1.65
N ILE A 79 -5.16 -1.11 1.57
CA ILE A 79 -3.88 -0.41 1.50
C ILE A 79 -2.99 -1.07 0.45
N VAL A 80 -2.26 -0.25 -0.31
CA VAL A 80 -1.30 -0.71 -1.33
C VAL A 80 -0.03 0.12 -1.25
N ILE A 81 1.03 -0.34 -1.91
CA ILE A 81 2.32 0.37 -1.98
C ILE A 81 2.51 0.94 -3.39
N GLN A 82 2.90 2.21 -3.47
CA GLN A 82 3.25 2.86 -4.73
C GLN A 82 4.45 2.15 -5.37
N SER A 83 4.27 1.75 -6.63
CA SER A 83 5.34 1.10 -7.41
C SER A 83 6.27 2.14 -8.04
N GLU A 84 7.24 1.66 -8.80
CA GLU A 84 8.14 2.50 -9.60
C GLU A 84 7.45 3.06 -10.85
N LEU A 85 6.21 2.64 -11.14
CA LEU A 85 5.38 3.16 -12.23
C LEU A 85 4.29 4.05 -11.67
N LYS A 86 4.14 5.26 -12.23
CA LYS A 86 3.30 6.33 -11.67
C LYS A 86 1.85 5.92 -11.39
N ASN A 87 1.23 5.21 -12.33
CA ASN A 87 -0.19 4.84 -12.22
C ASN A 87 -0.42 3.46 -11.64
N LYS A 88 0.64 2.77 -11.20
CA LYS A 88 0.53 1.39 -10.73
C LYS A 88 0.97 1.22 -9.31
N VAL A 89 0.29 0.32 -8.61
CA VAL A 89 0.52 0.03 -7.20
C VAL A 89 0.66 -1.47 -7.00
N TRP A 90 1.37 -1.86 -5.95
CA TRP A 90 1.49 -3.23 -5.47
C TRP A 90 0.47 -3.46 -4.37
N GLY A 91 -0.40 -4.44 -4.53
CA GLY A 91 -1.39 -4.76 -3.50
C GLY A 91 -1.77 -6.22 -3.48
N THR A 92 -2.59 -6.58 -2.50
CA THR A 92 -3.13 -7.93 -2.36
C THR A 92 -4.52 -8.03 -2.98
N ASP A 93 -4.90 -9.24 -3.42
CA ASP A 93 -6.24 -9.58 -3.87
C ASP A 93 -6.68 -8.90 -5.18
N LEU A 94 -5.80 -8.19 -5.83
CA LEU A 94 -6.01 -7.59 -7.16
C LEU A 94 -4.73 -7.70 -7.99
N PRO A 95 -4.86 -8.03 -9.26
CA PRO A 95 -6.08 -8.43 -9.97
C PRO A 95 -6.58 -9.84 -9.59
N VAL A 96 -5.79 -10.61 -8.85
CA VAL A 96 -6.12 -11.99 -8.48
C VAL A 96 -6.22 -12.13 -6.97
N ILE A 97 -7.32 -12.72 -6.48
CA ILE A 97 -7.53 -12.95 -5.06
C ILE A 97 -6.42 -13.86 -4.49
N ASN A 98 -5.99 -13.57 -3.27
CA ASN A 98 -4.96 -14.31 -2.53
C ASN A 98 -3.57 -14.22 -3.17
N LYS A 99 -3.34 -13.24 -4.02
CA LYS A 99 -2.06 -12.98 -4.69
C LYS A 99 -1.67 -11.52 -4.51
N ILE A 100 -0.37 -11.26 -4.61
CA ILE A 100 0.15 -9.89 -4.71
C ILE A 100 0.26 -9.56 -6.20
N GLY A 101 -0.27 -8.40 -6.60
CA GLY A 101 -0.25 -7.99 -7.99
C GLY A 101 0.12 -6.54 -8.18
N LEU A 102 0.64 -6.25 -9.37
CA LEU A 102 0.84 -4.88 -9.84
C LEU A 102 -0.38 -4.51 -10.67
N HIS A 103 -1.07 -3.43 -10.29
CA HIS A 103 -2.29 -3.03 -10.99
C HIS A 103 -2.45 -1.52 -10.99
N HIS A 104 -3.34 -1.02 -11.85
CA HIS A 104 -3.65 0.40 -11.88
C HIS A 104 -4.20 0.85 -10.52
N ARG A 105 -3.79 2.04 -10.07
CA ARG A 105 -4.19 2.59 -8.78
C ARG A 105 -5.71 2.72 -8.61
N ARG A 106 -6.45 2.83 -9.72
CA ARG A 106 -7.91 2.94 -9.69
C ARG A 106 -8.64 1.60 -9.69
N LEU A 107 -7.91 0.47 -9.76
CA LEU A 107 -8.58 -0.83 -9.83
C LEU A 107 -9.47 -1.11 -8.61
N PRO A 108 -9.07 -0.79 -7.37
CA PRO A 108 -9.97 -0.95 -6.23
C PRO A 108 -11.22 -0.06 -6.34
N VAL A 109 -11.09 1.13 -6.94
CA VAL A 109 -12.24 2.02 -7.17
C VAL A 109 -13.16 1.45 -8.25
N ASN A 110 -12.59 1.00 -9.36
CA ASN A 110 -13.38 0.54 -10.51
C ASN A 110 -14.01 -0.84 -10.28
N LYS A 111 -13.25 -1.78 -9.70
CA LYS A 111 -13.71 -3.16 -9.53
C LYS A 111 -14.49 -3.38 -8.24
N TRP A 112 -14.01 -2.83 -7.11
CA TRP A 112 -14.63 -3.03 -5.81
C TRP A 112 -15.55 -1.89 -5.39
N LYS A 113 -15.58 -0.78 -6.16
CA LYS A 113 -16.34 0.43 -5.83
C LYS A 113 -15.87 1.09 -4.53
N TYR A 114 -14.58 0.93 -4.20
CA TYR A 114 -13.99 1.58 -3.04
C TYR A 114 -13.69 3.04 -3.34
N LYS A 115 -13.58 3.86 -2.29
CA LYS A 115 -13.23 5.27 -2.40
C LYS A 115 -11.76 5.47 -2.07
N TYR A 116 -11.02 6.13 -2.97
CA TYR A 116 -9.63 6.52 -2.68
C TYR A 116 -9.60 7.60 -1.60
N LEU A 117 -8.81 7.38 -0.54
CA LEU A 117 -8.69 8.32 0.58
C LEU A 117 -7.47 9.22 0.45
N GLY A 118 -6.39 8.72 -0.10
CA GLY A 118 -5.12 9.42 -0.20
C GLY A 118 -3.95 8.49 0.05
N TRP A 119 -2.75 9.08 0.11
CA TRP A 119 -1.54 8.34 0.44
C TRP A 119 -0.88 8.95 1.67
N ALA A 120 0.03 8.19 2.27
CA ALA A 120 0.75 8.64 3.46
C ALA A 120 2.23 8.29 3.36
N SER A 121 3.04 9.15 3.99
CA SER A 121 4.47 8.93 4.22
C SER A 121 4.75 8.42 5.63
N TRP A 122 3.82 7.65 6.17
CA TRP A 122 3.86 7.14 7.54
C TRP A 122 3.06 5.85 7.61
N LEU A 123 3.54 4.89 8.40
CA LEU A 123 2.85 3.61 8.57
C LEU A 123 3.11 3.05 9.96
N ASN A 124 2.05 2.78 10.71
CA ASN A 124 2.11 2.13 12.04
C ASN A 124 3.09 2.80 13.01
N GLY A 125 3.12 4.13 13.03
CA GLY A 125 4.00 4.87 13.93
C GLY A 125 5.38 5.19 13.37
N HIS A 126 5.66 4.85 12.12
CA HIS A 126 6.96 5.06 11.48
C HIS A 126 6.85 6.00 10.29
N GLU A 127 7.62 7.07 10.28
CA GLU A 127 7.76 7.91 9.09
C GLU A 127 8.54 7.14 8.02
N LEU A 128 7.98 7.08 6.81
CA LEU A 128 8.59 6.36 5.70
C LEU A 128 9.63 7.25 4.98
N PRO A 129 10.84 6.73 4.71
CA PRO A 129 11.89 7.51 4.06
C PRO A 129 11.66 7.58 2.54
N LEU A 130 10.61 8.28 2.12
CA LEU A 130 10.24 8.41 0.71
C LEU A 130 11.04 9.53 0.06
N LYS A 131 11.54 9.29 -1.17
CA LYS A 131 12.29 10.31 -1.92
C LYS A 131 12.17 10.19 -3.43
N ASP A 132 12.09 8.96 -3.97
CA ASP A 132 12.11 8.76 -5.41
C ASP A 132 10.71 8.81 -6.00
N MET A 133 10.51 9.63 -7.03
CA MET A 133 9.24 9.68 -7.74
C MET A 133 9.13 8.54 -8.75
N PRO A 134 7.94 7.95 -8.93
CA PRO A 134 7.74 6.93 -9.95
C PRO A 134 7.79 7.53 -11.36
N LYS A 135 8.10 6.69 -12.30
CA LYS A 135 8.18 7.06 -13.73
C LYS A 135 6.81 7.01 -14.42
#